data_e38a20cd850bfeddf35089e6b9c3cf9c
#
_entry.id   e38a20cd850bfeddf35089e6b9c3cf9c
#
_cell.length_a   1.000
_cell.length_b   1.000
_cell.length_c   1.000
_cell.angle_alpha   90.00
_cell.angle_beta   90.00
_cell.angle_gamma   90.00
#
_symmetry.space_group_name_H-M   'P 1'
#
loop_
_entity.id
_entity.type
_entity.pdbx_description
1 polymer ?
#
loop_
_entity_poly.entity_id
_entity_poly.type
_entity_poly.pdbx_seq_one_letter_code
_entity_poly.pdbx_strand_id
1 'polypeptide(L)'
;GDYEFVMPLPVRKKWGVAYLYQPFLIPQLGVFGQMPNEDMLQSFLHSIPKQIKWIDITLNPNSIPTTGNFHLQTRKNYLLNLSPPYEKLAASYRENHRRNLARSVKAGFIIDRNIDPCRIYEVAESYLGPRGHFPNEQKEHFLTLANKWIGSGKASAYGVLAGDKLLASALFLMYGNRAYYLLVGNHPDGKTLGASHALIDAFIRDHAGQNLTLDFEGSDVPSLAFFYESFGASEEYYGWLRINRLPKWISWIKANH
;
A
#
# COMPACT_ATOMS: atom_id res chain seq x y z
N GLY A 1 -13.57 29.19 -3.95
CA GLY A 1 -14.49 28.14 -4.38
C GLY A 1 -13.97 26.80 -3.93
N ASP A 2 -14.85 25.86 -3.73
CA ASP A 2 -14.48 24.50 -3.35
C ASP A 2 -13.93 23.77 -4.58
N TYR A 3 -12.87 22.99 -4.38
CA TYR A 3 -12.32 22.16 -5.45
C TYR A 3 -13.18 20.90 -5.62
N GLU A 4 -13.70 20.67 -6.83
CA GLU A 4 -14.39 19.41 -7.16
C GLU A 4 -13.40 18.28 -7.43
N PHE A 5 -12.25 18.62 -8.04
CA PHE A 5 -11.17 17.71 -8.38
C PHE A 5 -9.80 18.31 -8.07
N VAL A 6 -8.90 17.47 -7.61
CA VAL A 6 -7.50 17.84 -7.36
C VAL A 6 -6.56 16.75 -7.85
N MET A 7 -5.40 17.13 -8.37
CA MET A 7 -4.31 16.22 -8.71
C MET A 7 -3.04 16.65 -7.97
N PRO A 8 -2.71 16.05 -6.83
CA PRO A 8 -1.49 16.36 -6.11
C PRO A 8 -0.24 16.01 -6.92
N LEU A 9 0.69 16.95 -7.03
CA LEU A 9 1.95 16.78 -7.76
C LEU A 9 3.13 16.97 -6.80
N PRO A 10 3.61 15.92 -6.12
CA PRO A 10 4.76 16.00 -5.23
C PRO A 10 6.04 16.16 -6.04
N VAL A 11 6.58 17.40 -6.06
CA VAL A 11 7.76 17.78 -6.84
C VAL A 11 8.99 17.87 -5.96
N ARG A 12 10.09 17.28 -6.43
CA ARG A 12 11.44 17.51 -5.91
C ARG A 12 12.37 18.04 -6.99
N LYS A 13 13.47 18.65 -6.56
CA LYS A 13 14.55 19.05 -7.46
C LYS A 13 15.84 18.36 -7.04
N LYS A 14 16.59 17.85 -8.03
CA LYS A 14 17.94 17.29 -7.84
C LYS A 14 18.80 17.73 -9.02
N TRP A 15 19.97 18.34 -8.74
CA TRP A 15 20.87 18.90 -9.75
C TRP A 15 20.17 19.85 -10.75
N GLY A 16 19.27 20.71 -10.25
CA GLY A 16 18.50 21.64 -11.08
C GLY A 16 17.30 21.02 -11.85
N VAL A 17 17.16 19.70 -11.85
CA VAL A 17 16.09 18.98 -12.54
C VAL A 17 14.89 18.79 -11.61
N ALA A 18 13.72 19.29 -12.01
CA ALA A 18 12.44 19.02 -11.33
C ALA A 18 11.89 17.65 -11.75
N TYR A 19 11.40 16.90 -10.78
CA TYR A 19 10.79 15.58 -11.00
C TYR A 19 9.61 15.31 -10.04
N LEU A 20 8.61 14.57 -10.53
CA LEU A 20 7.59 13.98 -9.67
C LEU A 20 8.11 12.65 -9.11
N TYR A 21 7.80 12.42 -7.85
CA TYR A 21 8.16 11.18 -7.17
C TYR A 21 6.96 10.63 -6.40
N GLN A 22 6.98 9.33 -6.12
CA GLN A 22 6.01 8.71 -5.23
C GLN A 22 6.45 8.95 -3.78
N PRO A 23 5.69 9.70 -2.96
CA PRO A 23 6.03 9.88 -1.55
C PRO A 23 5.95 8.57 -0.78
N PHE A 24 6.70 8.50 0.30
CA PHE A 24 6.68 7.35 1.20
C PHE A 24 5.28 7.10 1.77
N LEU A 25 4.84 5.86 1.77
CA LEU A 25 3.50 5.43 2.22
C LEU A 25 2.32 6.12 1.51
N ILE A 26 2.54 6.69 0.35
CA ILE A 26 1.47 7.12 -0.55
C ILE A 26 1.46 6.16 -1.75
N PRO A 27 0.66 5.10 -1.74
CA PRO A 27 0.72 4.07 -2.77
C PRO A 27 0.24 4.55 -4.13
N GLN A 28 -0.70 5.48 -4.14
CA GLN A 28 -1.35 5.98 -5.34
C GLN A 28 -1.53 7.49 -5.28
N LEU A 29 -1.26 8.14 -6.41
CA LEU A 29 -1.57 9.54 -6.71
C LEU A 29 -2.69 9.59 -7.76
N GLY A 30 -2.79 10.69 -8.52
CA GLY A 30 -3.77 10.85 -9.58
C GLY A 30 -4.81 11.91 -9.25
N VAL A 31 -5.97 11.82 -9.88
CA VAL A 31 -7.08 12.77 -9.69
C VAL A 31 -7.97 12.27 -8.57
N PHE A 32 -8.22 13.11 -7.61
CA PHE A 32 -9.10 12.88 -6.45
C PHE A 32 -10.29 13.82 -6.50
N GLY A 33 -11.45 13.36 -6.07
CA GLY A 33 -12.74 14.04 -6.10
C GLY A 33 -13.84 13.07 -6.45
N GLN A 34 -14.85 13.53 -7.18
CA GLN A 34 -15.85 12.66 -7.77
C GLN A 34 -15.22 11.80 -8.88
N MET A 35 -16.00 10.91 -9.54
CA MET A 35 -15.46 10.13 -10.64
C MET A 35 -15.16 11.03 -11.86
N PRO A 36 -13.89 11.21 -12.25
CA PRO A 36 -13.53 12.05 -13.37
C PRO A 36 -13.92 11.34 -14.69
N ASN A 37 -14.35 12.13 -15.67
CA ASN A 37 -14.53 11.63 -17.04
C ASN A 37 -13.19 11.63 -17.81
N GLU A 38 -13.18 11.00 -18.97
CA GLU A 38 -11.98 10.83 -19.81
C GLU A 38 -11.33 12.18 -20.18
N ASP A 39 -12.11 13.17 -20.63
CA ASP A 39 -11.60 14.49 -21.05
C ASP A 39 -10.95 15.23 -19.88
N MET A 40 -11.51 15.09 -18.69
CA MET A 40 -10.95 15.65 -17.47
C MET A 40 -9.62 14.99 -17.10
N LEU A 41 -9.54 13.65 -17.15
CA LEU A 41 -8.29 12.92 -16.88
C LEU A 41 -7.19 13.36 -17.84
N GLN A 42 -7.50 13.46 -19.13
CA GLN A 42 -6.54 13.93 -20.13
C GLN A 42 -6.12 15.38 -19.85
N SER A 43 -7.07 16.26 -19.51
CA SER A 43 -6.76 17.65 -19.18
C SER A 43 -5.82 17.77 -17.98
N PHE A 44 -6.05 16.99 -16.91
CA PHE A 44 -5.16 16.95 -15.75
C PHE A 44 -3.76 16.44 -16.12
N LEU A 45 -3.64 15.34 -16.86
CA LEU A 45 -2.35 14.80 -17.27
C LEU A 45 -1.59 15.73 -18.22
N HIS A 46 -2.27 16.41 -19.14
CA HIS A 46 -1.66 17.39 -20.02
C HIS A 46 -1.25 18.68 -19.28
N SER A 47 -1.94 19.02 -18.18
CA SER A 47 -1.61 20.18 -17.35
C SER A 47 -0.34 20.02 -16.52
N ILE A 48 0.23 18.82 -16.44
CA ILE A 48 1.49 18.58 -15.71
C ILE A 48 2.59 19.47 -16.31
N PRO A 49 3.18 20.39 -15.52
CA PRO A 49 4.11 21.39 -16.02
C PRO A 49 5.30 20.81 -16.80
N LYS A 50 5.61 21.37 -17.97
CA LYS A 50 6.70 20.87 -18.86
C LYS A 50 8.10 21.03 -18.25
N GLN A 51 8.28 21.88 -17.23
CA GLN A 51 9.52 21.99 -16.46
C GLN A 51 9.81 20.76 -15.62
N ILE A 52 8.80 19.93 -15.31
CA ILE A 52 8.98 18.64 -14.67
C ILE A 52 9.52 17.67 -15.74
N LYS A 53 10.78 17.28 -15.59
CA LYS A 53 11.52 16.53 -16.60
C LYS A 53 11.42 15.00 -16.43
N TRP A 54 11.14 14.54 -15.22
CA TRP A 54 10.96 13.13 -14.93
C TRP A 54 9.70 12.95 -14.09
N ILE A 55 8.84 12.02 -14.53
CA ILE A 55 7.62 11.63 -13.85
C ILE A 55 7.66 10.11 -13.70
N ASP A 56 7.52 9.65 -12.46
CA ASP A 56 7.48 8.23 -12.12
C ASP A 56 6.56 8.08 -10.92
N ILE A 57 5.25 7.91 -11.20
CA ILE A 57 4.20 7.88 -10.18
C ILE A 57 3.15 6.82 -10.50
N THR A 58 2.53 6.29 -9.47
CA THR A 58 1.36 5.43 -9.57
C THR A 58 0.08 6.27 -9.47
N LEU A 59 -0.90 5.93 -10.29
CA LEU A 59 -2.20 6.60 -10.34
C LEU A 59 -3.26 5.70 -9.71
N ASN A 60 -4.22 6.27 -9.00
CA ASN A 60 -5.36 5.50 -8.50
C ASN A 60 -6.19 4.92 -9.67
N PRO A 61 -6.98 3.86 -9.45
CA PRO A 61 -7.73 3.18 -10.51
C PRO A 61 -8.64 4.09 -11.34
N ASN A 62 -9.20 5.13 -10.71
CA ASN A 62 -10.09 6.08 -11.39
C ASN A 62 -9.34 7.13 -12.23
N SER A 63 -8.00 7.12 -12.20
CA SER A 63 -7.14 8.08 -12.90
C SER A 63 -6.44 7.48 -14.12
N ILE A 64 -6.92 6.35 -14.64
CA ILE A 64 -6.36 5.68 -15.81
C ILE A 64 -7.16 6.13 -17.04
N PRO A 65 -6.62 7.01 -17.92
CA PRO A 65 -7.28 7.33 -19.17
C PRO A 65 -7.30 6.12 -20.11
N THR A 66 -8.40 5.94 -20.83
CA THR A 66 -8.57 4.86 -21.80
C THR A 66 -8.07 5.23 -23.18
N THR A 67 -7.87 6.53 -23.44
CA THR A 67 -7.41 7.10 -24.69
C THR A 67 -6.22 8.04 -24.46
N GLY A 68 -5.52 8.40 -25.55
CA GLY A 68 -4.37 9.31 -25.51
C GLY A 68 -3.02 8.59 -25.49
N ASN A 69 -1.94 9.33 -25.79
CA ASN A 69 -0.58 8.82 -25.92
C ASN A 69 0.23 8.97 -24.63
N PHE A 70 -0.34 8.55 -23.50
CA PHE A 70 0.40 8.50 -22.23
C PHE A 70 1.16 7.17 -22.13
N HIS A 71 2.43 7.22 -21.70
CA HIS A 71 3.18 6.02 -21.34
C HIS A 71 2.68 5.48 -19.99
N LEU A 72 1.51 4.83 -20.04
CA LEU A 72 0.90 4.18 -18.89
C LEU A 72 1.14 2.68 -18.98
N GLN A 73 1.61 2.12 -17.87
CA GLN A 73 1.62 0.68 -17.64
C GLN A 73 0.58 0.36 -16.56
N THR A 74 -0.06 -0.79 -16.66
CA THR A 74 -0.96 -1.27 -15.60
C THR A 74 -0.19 -2.12 -14.61
N ARG A 75 -0.51 -1.95 -13.33
CA ARG A 75 -0.02 -2.76 -12.22
C ARG A 75 -1.18 -3.39 -11.48
N LYS A 76 -0.91 -4.49 -10.80
CA LYS A 76 -1.91 -5.22 -10.03
C LYS A 76 -1.99 -4.73 -8.59
N ASN A 77 -3.21 -4.60 -8.12
CA ASN A 77 -3.59 -4.47 -6.73
C ASN A 77 -4.48 -5.64 -6.33
N TYR A 78 -4.65 -5.88 -5.04
CA TYR A 78 -5.50 -6.94 -4.51
C TYR A 78 -6.45 -6.38 -3.48
N LEU A 79 -7.74 -6.67 -3.65
CA LEU A 79 -8.81 -6.19 -2.80
C LEU A 79 -9.60 -7.36 -2.22
N LEU A 80 -9.95 -7.27 -0.95
CA LEU A 80 -10.84 -8.20 -0.27
C LEU A 80 -12.05 -7.47 0.31
N ASN A 81 -13.24 -7.79 -0.18
CA ASN A 81 -14.49 -7.28 0.37
C ASN A 81 -14.78 -7.97 1.72
N LEU A 82 -14.88 -7.19 2.78
CA LEU A 82 -15.15 -7.67 4.14
C LEU A 82 -16.64 -7.65 4.53
N SER A 83 -17.55 -7.27 3.62
CA SER A 83 -19.01 -7.26 3.90
C SER A 83 -19.60 -8.62 4.25
N PRO A 84 -19.09 -9.77 3.74
CA PRO A 84 -19.58 -11.08 4.18
C PRO A 84 -19.18 -11.38 5.65
N PRO A 85 -19.96 -12.23 6.37
CA PRO A 85 -19.57 -12.73 7.67
C PRO A 85 -18.28 -13.55 7.59
N TYR A 86 -17.54 -13.60 8.70
CA TYR A 86 -16.21 -14.20 8.78
C TYR A 86 -16.17 -15.65 8.25
N GLU A 87 -17.16 -16.47 8.59
CA GLU A 87 -17.23 -17.87 8.19
C GLU A 87 -17.22 -18.02 6.66
N LYS A 88 -17.91 -17.09 5.97
CA LYS A 88 -17.97 -17.06 4.51
C LYS A 88 -16.63 -16.60 3.91
N LEU A 89 -15.99 -15.61 4.51
CA LEU A 89 -14.64 -15.16 4.11
C LEU A 89 -13.61 -16.28 4.32
N ALA A 90 -13.58 -16.90 5.50
CA ALA A 90 -12.68 -17.99 5.82
C ALA A 90 -12.89 -19.23 4.95
N ALA A 91 -14.12 -19.49 4.48
CA ALA A 91 -14.41 -20.57 3.53
C ALA A 91 -13.73 -20.36 2.17
N SER A 92 -13.48 -19.11 1.75
CA SER A 92 -12.77 -18.78 0.51
C SER A 92 -11.26 -18.90 0.58
N TYR A 93 -10.70 -19.10 1.78
CA TYR A 93 -9.25 -19.21 1.97
C TYR A 93 -8.69 -20.44 1.22
N ARG A 94 -7.57 -20.23 0.52
CA ARG A 94 -6.84 -21.34 -0.10
C ARG A 94 -6.27 -22.30 0.96
N GLU A 95 -6.05 -23.54 0.60
CA GLU A 95 -5.57 -24.57 1.53
C GLU A 95 -4.21 -24.23 2.17
N ASN A 96 -3.28 -23.66 1.39
CA ASN A 96 -1.99 -23.19 1.94
C ASN A 96 -2.17 -22.15 3.05
N HIS A 97 -3.14 -21.26 2.92
CA HIS A 97 -3.45 -20.27 3.94
C HIS A 97 -4.02 -20.93 5.20
N ARG A 98 -4.98 -21.83 5.05
CA ARG A 98 -5.55 -22.60 6.19
C ARG A 98 -4.48 -23.36 6.96
N ARG A 99 -3.51 -24.00 6.25
CA ARG A 99 -2.37 -24.68 6.89
C ARG A 99 -1.46 -23.74 7.66
N ASN A 100 -1.20 -22.54 7.14
CA ASN A 100 -0.40 -21.52 7.82
C ASN A 100 -1.11 -20.98 9.06
N LEU A 101 -2.43 -20.75 9.01
CA LEU A 101 -3.22 -20.38 10.19
C LEU A 101 -3.21 -21.49 11.24
N ALA A 102 -3.41 -22.75 10.86
CA ALA A 102 -3.32 -23.86 11.81
C ALA A 102 -1.94 -23.96 12.46
N ARG A 103 -0.88 -23.63 11.71
CA ARG A 103 0.50 -23.60 12.23
C ARG A 103 0.69 -22.45 13.23
N SER A 104 0.16 -21.27 12.94
CA SER A 104 0.24 -20.11 13.84
C SER A 104 -0.51 -20.35 15.16
N VAL A 105 -1.67 -20.99 15.10
CA VAL A 105 -2.43 -21.38 16.31
C VAL A 105 -1.62 -22.38 17.17
N LYS A 106 -1.00 -23.40 16.54
CA LYS A 106 -0.14 -24.37 17.26
C LYS A 106 1.08 -23.71 17.89
N ALA A 107 1.60 -22.64 17.28
CA ALA A 107 2.73 -21.89 17.82
C ALA A 107 2.36 -21.01 19.02
N GLY A 108 1.07 -20.88 19.36
CA GLY A 108 0.61 -20.12 20.53
C GLY A 108 0.82 -18.62 20.38
N PHE A 109 0.69 -18.06 19.18
CA PHE A 109 0.89 -16.63 18.94
C PHE A 109 -0.21 -15.79 19.63
N ILE A 110 0.22 -14.64 20.13
CA ILE A 110 -0.67 -13.61 20.69
C ILE A 110 -0.90 -12.55 19.63
N ILE A 111 -2.15 -12.20 19.39
CA ILE A 111 -2.53 -11.08 18.51
C ILE A 111 -2.71 -9.84 19.39
N ASP A 112 -1.84 -8.87 19.20
CA ASP A 112 -1.96 -7.53 19.79
C ASP A 112 -2.62 -6.59 18.79
N ARG A 113 -3.70 -5.91 19.18
CA ARG A 113 -4.49 -4.97 18.36
C ARG A 113 -4.16 -3.51 18.65
N ASN A 114 -3.18 -3.29 19.52
CA ASN A 114 -2.75 -1.96 19.94
C ASN A 114 -1.22 -1.85 19.98
N ILE A 115 -0.54 -2.56 19.07
CA ILE A 115 0.92 -2.52 19.02
C ILE A 115 1.41 -1.08 18.76
N ASP A 116 2.50 -0.68 19.42
CA ASP A 116 3.08 0.63 19.22
C ASP A 116 3.55 0.79 17.74
N PRO A 117 3.12 1.86 17.04
CA PRO A 117 3.57 2.15 15.67
C PRO A 117 5.08 2.21 15.51
N CYS A 118 5.81 2.59 16.57
CA CYS A 118 7.27 2.58 16.56
C CYS A 118 7.81 1.16 16.36
N ARG A 119 7.26 0.16 17.04
CA ARG A 119 7.66 -1.25 16.85
C ARG A 119 7.35 -1.77 15.46
N ILE A 120 6.21 -1.34 14.86
CA ILE A 120 5.87 -1.68 13.47
C ILE A 120 6.94 -1.12 12.53
N TYR A 121 7.29 0.15 12.71
CA TYR A 121 8.28 0.84 11.88
C TYR A 121 9.66 0.15 11.99
N GLU A 122 10.13 -0.16 13.19
CA GLU A 122 11.42 -0.79 13.44
C GLU A 122 11.53 -2.18 12.79
N VAL A 123 10.46 -3.00 12.89
CA VAL A 123 10.44 -4.30 12.22
C VAL A 123 10.38 -4.11 10.70
N ALA A 124 9.59 -3.18 10.19
CA ALA A 124 9.53 -2.89 8.76
C ALA A 124 10.90 -2.43 8.22
N GLU A 125 11.54 -1.48 8.89
CA GLU A 125 12.86 -0.94 8.51
C GLU A 125 13.94 -2.04 8.52
N SER A 126 13.97 -2.88 9.56
CA SER A 126 14.96 -3.95 9.71
C SER A 126 14.93 -4.98 8.58
N TYR A 127 13.79 -5.18 7.92
CA TYR A 127 13.59 -6.24 6.92
C TYR A 127 13.28 -5.75 5.50
N LEU A 128 13.16 -4.45 5.28
CA LEU A 128 13.02 -3.88 3.93
C LEU A 128 14.33 -3.93 3.11
N GLY A 129 15.45 -4.25 3.76
CA GLY A 129 16.76 -4.35 3.12
C GLY A 129 17.36 -3.00 2.72
N PRO A 130 18.42 -2.98 1.87
CA PRO A 130 19.15 -1.76 1.52
C PRO A 130 18.31 -0.65 0.84
N ARG A 131 17.15 -1.02 0.28
CA ARG A 131 16.19 -0.07 -0.34
C ARG A 131 15.24 0.56 0.67
N GLY A 132 15.19 0.05 1.91
CA GLY A 132 14.23 0.43 2.94
C GLY A 132 14.81 1.33 4.04
N HIS A 133 15.98 1.91 3.82
CA HIS A 133 16.49 2.88 4.80
C HIS A 133 15.70 4.18 4.68
N PHE A 134 14.84 4.40 5.67
CA PHE A 134 14.06 5.64 5.76
C PHE A 134 14.87 6.69 6.51
N PRO A 135 14.95 7.94 6.01
CA PRO A 135 15.56 9.03 6.80
C PRO A 135 14.85 9.19 8.15
N ASN A 136 15.58 9.48 9.22
CA ASN A 136 15.03 9.67 10.56
C ASN A 136 13.87 10.67 10.59
N GLU A 137 13.96 11.74 9.81
CA GLU A 137 12.89 12.72 9.64
C GLU A 137 11.57 12.09 9.16
N GLN A 138 11.64 11.11 8.26
CA GLN A 138 10.45 10.38 7.79
C GLN A 138 9.87 9.47 8.87
N LYS A 139 10.70 8.90 9.75
CA LYS A 139 10.25 8.12 10.90
C LYS A 139 9.42 8.97 11.85
N GLU A 140 9.93 10.14 12.23
CA GLU A 140 9.24 11.05 13.16
C GLU A 140 7.91 11.54 12.58
N HIS A 141 7.89 11.93 11.31
CA HIS A 141 6.67 12.33 10.62
C HIS A 141 5.64 11.18 10.56
N PHE A 142 6.09 9.98 10.22
CA PHE A 142 5.24 8.80 10.19
C PHE A 142 4.64 8.51 11.56
N LEU A 143 5.44 8.47 12.63
CA LEU A 143 4.97 8.18 13.99
C LEU A 143 3.96 9.22 14.47
N THR A 144 4.21 10.50 14.18
CA THR A 144 3.28 11.58 14.50
C THR A 144 1.93 11.39 13.82
N LEU A 145 1.94 11.06 12.51
CA LEU A 145 0.71 10.82 11.75
C LEU A 145 0.01 9.53 12.18
N ALA A 146 0.75 8.44 12.37
CA ALA A 146 0.19 7.16 12.81
C ALA A 146 -0.54 7.29 14.15
N ASN A 147 0.08 7.93 15.13
CA ASN A 147 -0.53 8.16 16.44
C ASN A 147 -1.79 9.04 16.33
N LYS A 148 -1.76 10.09 15.49
CA LYS A 148 -2.93 10.94 15.25
C LYS A 148 -4.07 10.15 14.59
N TRP A 149 -3.78 9.30 13.62
CA TRP A 149 -4.78 8.48 12.92
C TRP A 149 -5.38 7.43 13.87
N ILE A 150 -4.55 6.75 14.69
CA ILE A 150 -5.02 5.79 15.68
C ILE A 150 -5.90 6.49 16.70
N GLY A 151 -5.46 7.62 17.26
CA GLY A 151 -6.23 8.39 18.25
C GLY A 151 -7.55 8.94 17.71
N SER A 152 -7.68 9.10 16.37
CA SER A 152 -8.94 9.50 15.70
C SER A 152 -9.76 8.33 15.15
N GLY A 153 -9.38 7.08 15.42
CA GLY A 153 -10.04 5.89 14.91
C GLY A 153 -9.88 5.66 13.39
N LYS A 154 -8.94 6.37 12.77
CA LYS A 154 -8.66 6.26 11.32
C LYS A 154 -7.53 5.29 10.99
N ALA A 155 -6.91 4.69 11.98
CA ALA A 155 -5.94 3.62 11.79
C ALA A 155 -6.03 2.60 12.92
N SER A 156 -5.58 1.38 12.62
CA SER A 156 -5.44 0.29 13.59
C SER A 156 -4.07 -0.34 13.44
N ALA A 157 -3.43 -0.63 14.55
CA ALA A 157 -2.09 -1.21 14.61
C ALA A 157 -2.17 -2.63 15.16
N TYR A 158 -1.75 -3.63 14.36
CA TYR A 158 -1.79 -5.04 14.71
C TYR A 158 -0.38 -5.61 14.81
N GLY A 159 -0.18 -6.50 15.78
CA GLY A 159 1.03 -7.27 15.96
C GLY A 159 0.76 -8.74 16.25
N VAL A 160 1.65 -9.61 15.84
CA VAL A 160 1.69 -11.04 16.19
C VAL A 160 2.95 -11.31 16.96
N LEU A 161 2.80 -11.76 18.21
CA LEU A 161 3.90 -11.97 19.14
C LEU A 161 4.08 -13.46 19.48
N ALA A 162 5.34 -13.87 19.67
CA ALA A 162 5.74 -15.10 20.34
C ALA A 162 6.56 -14.71 21.58
N GLY A 163 5.95 -14.76 22.76
CA GLY A 163 6.47 -14.07 23.94
C GLY A 163 6.59 -12.56 23.65
N ASP A 164 7.75 -11.98 23.93
CA ASP A 164 8.01 -10.56 23.69
C ASP A 164 8.43 -10.24 22.25
N LYS A 165 8.68 -11.27 21.42
CA LYS A 165 9.17 -11.11 20.06
C LYS A 165 8.04 -10.80 19.09
N LEU A 166 8.13 -9.64 18.40
CA LEU A 166 7.20 -9.26 17.34
C LEU A 166 7.57 -9.96 16.04
N LEU A 167 6.70 -10.85 15.55
CA LEU A 167 6.94 -11.70 14.38
C LEU A 167 6.32 -11.16 13.10
N ALA A 168 5.16 -10.50 13.22
CA ALA A 168 4.52 -9.79 12.13
C ALA A 168 3.78 -8.57 12.71
N SER A 169 3.74 -7.50 11.95
CA SER A 169 3.04 -6.28 12.36
C SER A 169 2.54 -5.52 11.15
N ALA A 170 1.46 -4.76 11.32
CA ALA A 170 0.96 -3.86 10.31
C ALA A 170 0.21 -2.67 10.89
N LEU A 171 0.30 -1.55 10.19
CA LEU A 171 -0.60 -0.42 10.33
C LEU A 171 -1.64 -0.49 9.20
N PHE A 172 -2.91 -0.53 9.56
CA PHE A 172 -4.03 -0.41 8.63
C PHE A 172 -4.59 1.01 8.73
N LEU A 173 -4.60 1.75 7.61
CA LEU A 173 -5.20 3.08 7.53
C LEU A 173 -6.60 2.96 6.93
N MET A 174 -7.60 3.57 7.57
CA MET A 174 -9.00 3.51 7.14
C MET A 174 -9.44 4.87 6.59
N TYR A 175 -9.98 4.85 5.37
CA TYR A 175 -10.59 6.02 4.75
C TYR A 175 -11.81 5.62 3.92
N GLY A 176 -12.95 6.23 4.22
CA GLY A 176 -14.22 5.83 3.62
C GLY A 176 -14.56 4.37 3.95
N ASN A 177 -14.80 3.59 2.91
CA ASN A 177 -15.07 2.15 2.99
C ASN A 177 -13.84 1.29 2.64
N ARG A 178 -12.62 1.83 2.74
CA ARG A 178 -11.38 1.12 2.39
C ARG A 178 -10.39 1.14 3.57
N ALA A 179 -9.80 -0.02 3.84
CA ALA A 179 -8.70 -0.19 4.79
C ALA A 179 -7.43 -0.56 4.02
N TYR A 180 -6.41 0.25 4.14
CA TYR A 180 -5.13 0.09 3.45
C TYR A 180 -4.14 -0.64 4.35
N TYR A 181 -3.56 -1.74 3.88
CA TYR A 181 -2.48 -2.50 4.53
C TYR A 181 -1.15 -1.76 4.33
N LEU A 182 -0.98 -0.64 5.04
CA LEU A 182 -0.09 0.46 4.68
C LEU A 182 1.38 0.22 4.99
N LEU A 183 1.72 -0.13 6.22
CA LEU A 183 3.10 -0.40 6.64
C LEU A 183 3.17 -1.77 7.30
N VAL A 184 4.07 -2.61 6.79
CA VAL A 184 4.14 -4.02 7.15
C VAL A 184 5.55 -4.37 7.62
N GLY A 185 5.64 -4.96 8.80
CA GLY A 185 6.88 -5.55 9.34
C GLY A 185 6.75 -7.06 9.48
N ASN A 186 7.65 -7.81 8.84
CA ASN A 186 7.65 -9.28 8.87
C ASN A 186 9.02 -9.81 9.27
N HIS A 187 9.12 -10.34 10.50
CA HIS A 187 10.32 -11.03 10.96
C HIS A 187 10.51 -12.37 10.21
N PRO A 188 11.74 -12.77 9.82
CA PRO A 188 11.98 -14.03 9.13
C PRO A 188 11.39 -15.25 9.82
N ASP A 189 11.50 -15.37 11.15
CA ASP A 189 10.93 -16.48 11.92
C ASP A 189 9.40 -16.53 11.81
N GLY A 190 8.75 -15.36 11.71
CA GLY A 190 7.30 -15.27 11.54
C GLY A 190 6.81 -15.80 10.20
N LYS A 191 7.62 -15.67 9.14
CA LYS A 191 7.25 -16.15 7.79
C LYS A 191 7.04 -17.65 7.76
N THR A 192 7.92 -18.43 8.40
CA THR A 192 7.84 -19.90 8.41
C THR A 192 6.70 -20.43 9.27
N LEU A 193 6.28 -19.66 10.26
CA LEU A 193 5.26 -20.04 11.25
C LEU A 193 3.86 -19.47 10.94
N GLY A 194 3.70 -18.74 9.86
CA GLY A 194 2.41 -18.21 9.43
C GLY A 194 1.96 -16.95 10.17
N ALA A 195 2.88 -16.19 10.80
CA ALA A 195 2.54 -15.00 11.57
C ALA A 195 1.82 -13.92 10.72
N SER A 196 2.28 -13.66 9.48
CA SER A 196 1.62 -12.71 8.57
C SER A 196 0.20 -13.17 8.17
N HIS A 197 -0.04 -14.49 8.06
CA HIS A 197 -1.37 -15.02 7.81
C HIS A 197 -2.29 -14.78 9.02
N ALA A 198 -1.80 -15.02 10.23
CA ALA A 198 -2.54 -14.79 11.47
C ALA A 198 -2.87 -13.31 11.68
N LEU A 199 -1.95 -12.41 11.34
CA LEU A 199 -2.14 -10.96 11.46
C LEU A 199 -3.29 -10.48 10.57
N ILE A 200 -3.26 -10.85 9.30
CA ILE A 200 -4.30 -10.43 8.33
C ILE A 200 -5.63 -11.11 8.66
N ASP A 201 -5.62 -12.40 9.04
CA ASP A 201 -6.85 -13.10 9.46
C ASP A 201 -7.49 -12.44 10.68
N ALA A 202 -6.70 -11.98 11.65
CA ALA A 202 -7.21 -11.24 12.80
C ALA A 202 -7.91 -9.93 12.38
N PHE A 203 -7.30 -9.17 11.45
CA PHE A 203 -7.94 -7.96 10.91
C PHE A 203 -9.23 -8.29 10.17
N ILE A 204 -9.22 -9.33 9.30
CA ILE A 204 -10.42 -9.78 8.58
C ILE A 204 -11.52 -10.18 9.56
N ARG A 205 -11.19 -10.94 10.61
CA ARG A 205 -12.14 -11.38 11.64
C ARG A 205 -12.79 -10.22 12.39
N ASP A 206 -12.00 -9.21 12.74
CA ASP A 206 -12.45 -8.04 13.50
C ASP A 206 -13.36 -7.11 12.66
N HIS A 207 -13.23 -7.15 11.32
CA HIS A 207 -13.96 -6.28 10.39
C HIS A 207 -14.96 -7.00 9.47
N ALA A 208 -15.07 -8.33 9.59
CA ALA A 208 -16.06 -9.10 8.81
C ALA A 208 -17.49 -8.63 9.09
N GLY A 209 -18.34 -8.61 8.05
CA GLY A 209 -19.71 -8.10 8.09
C GLY A 209 -19.82 -6.58 7.98
N GLN A 210 -18.70 -5.83 7.88
CA GLN A 210 -18.71 -4.39 7.71
C GLN A 210 -18.64 -4.01 6.23
N ASN A 211 -19.22 -2.88 5.83
CA ASN A 211 -19.05 -2.32 4.49
C ASN A 211 -17.63 -1.73 4.34
N LEU A 212 -16.64 -2.61 4.31
CA LEU A 212 -15.22 -2.28 4.25
C LEU A 212 -14.53 -3.17 3.24
N THR A 213 -13.57 -2.61 2.50
CA THR A 213 -12.69 -3.34 1.57
C THR A 213 -11.27 -3.26 2.08
N LEU A 214 -10.63 -4.39 2.33
CA LEU A 214 -9.20 -4.46 2.62
C LEU A 214 -8.42 -4.34 1.31
N ASP A 215 -7.55 -3.34 1.25
CA ASP A 215 -6.65 -3.04 0.14
C ASP A 215 -5.22 -3.44 0.54
N PHE A 216 -4.65 -4.39 -0.20
CA PHE A 216 -3.27 -4.87 0.02
C PHE A 216 -2.21 -3.99 -0.63
N GLU A 217 -2.62 -2.90 -1.29
CA GLU A 217 -1.76 -1.89 -1.93
C GLU A 217 -0.87 -2.41 -3.07
N GLY A 218 -1.25 -3.53 -3.60
CA GLY A 218 -0.68 -4.07 -4.82
C GLY A 218 0.56 -4.93 -4.65
N SER A 219 0.79 -5.75 -5.65
CA SER A 219 2.09 -6.33 -5.90
C SER A 219 2.15 -6.96 -7.29
N ASP A 220 3.16 -6.58 -8.07
CA ASP A 220 3.58 -7.30 -9.27
C ASP A 220 4.53 -8.47 -8.94
N VAL A 221 4.88 -8.65 -7.65
CA VAL A 221 5.72 -9.76 -7.17
C VAL A 221 4.87 -11.02 -7.05
N PRO A 222 5.12 -12.09 -7.85
CA PRO A 222 4.24 -13.26 -7.91
C PRO A 222 3.98 -13.93 -6.55
N SER A 223 4.97 -13.96 -5.67
CA SER A 223 4.82 -14.56 -4.33
C SER A 223 3.91 -13.75 -3.41
N LEU A 224 3.90 -12.42 -3.52
CA LEU A 224 2.99 -11.56 -2.77
C LEU A 224 1.58 -11.60 -3.37
N ALA A 225 1.44 -11.59 -4.69
CA ALA A 225 0.19 -11.81 -5.38
C ALA A 225 -0.49 -13.10 -4.89
N PHE A 226 0.25 -14.23 -4.95
CA PHE A 226 -0.23 -15.52 -4.46
C PHE A 226 -0.62 -15.49 -2.97
N PHE A 227 0.13 -14.75 -2.14
CA PHE A 227 -0.18 -14.57 -0.73
C PHE A 227 -1.50 -13.83 -0.54
N TYR A 228 -1.73 -12.70 -1.23
CA TYR A 228 -2.98 -11.94 -1.11
C TYR A 228 -4.19 -12.71 -1.66
N GLU A 229 -4.05 -13.36 -2.80
CA GLU A 229 -5.09 -14.25 -3.35
C GLU A 229 -5.45 -15.40 -2.41
N SER A 230 -4.52 -15.82 -1.53
CA SER A 230 -4.80 -16.91 -0.61
C SER A 230 -5.86 -16.59 0.45
N PHE A 231 -6.18 -15.31 0.64
CA PHE A 231 -7.29 -14.81 1.46
C PHE A 231 -8.62 -14.70 0.69
N GLY A 232 -8.62 -14.99 -0.60
CA GLY A 232 -9.79 -14.77 -1.47
C GLY A 232 -9.86 -13.35 -2.05
N ALA A 233 -8.76 -12.59 -2.02
CA ALA A 233 -8.68 -11.28 -2.63
C ALA A 233 -8.77 -11.38 -4.16
N SER A 234 -9.40 -10.38 -4.78
CA SER A 234 -9.51 -10.20 -6.23
C SER A 234 -8.57 -9.15 -6.75
N GLU A 235 -8.16 -9.28 -8.01
CA GLU A 235 -7.31 -8.30 -8.68
C GLU A 235 -8.08 -7.00 -8.97
N GLU A 236 -7.41 -5.87 -8.76
CA GLU A 236 -7.74 -4.54 -9.26
C GLU A 236 -6.54 -4.02 -10.04
N TYR A 237 -6.74 -3.18 -11.04
CA TYR A 237 -5.65 -2.59 -11.81
C TYR A 237 -5.54 -1.11 -11.54
N TYR A 238 -4.30 -0.60 -11.42
CA TYR A 238 -3.98 0.82 -11.28
C TYR A 238 -2.91 1.24 -12.30
N GLY A 239 -2.84 2.54 -12.58
CA GLY A 239 -1.93 3.10 -13.57
C GLY A 239 -0.54 3.37 -13.01
N TRP A 240 0.50 3.17 -13.83
CA TRP A 240 1.85 3.63 -13.57
C TRP A 240 2.27 4.55 -14.70
N LEU A 241 2.38 5.85 -14.39
CA LEU A 241 2.74 6.89 -15.34
C LEU A 241 4.24 7.14 -15.31
N ARG A 242 4.89 6.91 -16.44
CA ARG A 242 6.32 7.23 -16.64
C ARG A 242 6.48 8.18 -17.79
N ILE A 243 7.06 9.35 -17.55
CA ILE A 243 7.38 10.32 -18.58
C ILE A 243 8.82 10.78 -18.39
N ASN A 244 9.63 10.59 -19.41
CA ASN A 244 11.02 11.05 -19.44
C ASN A 244 11.19 12.19 -20.45
N ARG A 245 11.34 13.41 -19.95
CA ARG A 245 11.61 14.63 -20.72
C ARG A 245 13.07 15.09 -20.52
N LEU A 246 13.94 14.24 -19.99
CA LEU A 246 15.36 14.54 -19.82
C LEU A 246 16.07 14.59 -21.20
N PRO A 247 17.11 15.45 -21.35
CA PRO A 247 17.97 15.40 -22.52
C PRO A 247 18.58 14.00 -22.70
N LYS A 248 18.76 13.56 -23.97
CA LYS A 248 19.20 12.19 -24.29
C LYS A 248 20.49 11.77 -23.58
N TRP A 249 21.41 12.68 -23.35
CA TRP A 249 22.68 12.42 -22.64
C TRP A 249 22.53 12.14 -21.14
N ILE A 250 21.42 12.58 -20.50
CA ILE A 250 21.09 12.27 -19.10
C ILE A 250 20.14 11.05 -19.01
N SER A 251 19.28 10.85 -20.00
CA SER A 251 18.29 9.78 -20.00
C SER A 251 18.92 8.39 -19.91
N TRP A 252 20.14 8.23 -20.47
CA TRP A 252 20.92 6.99 -20.44
C TRP A 252 21.31 6.55 -19.02
N ILE A 253 21.57 7.48 -18.10
CA ILE A 253 22.01 7.17 -16.72
C ILE A 253 20.89 6.53 -15.88
N LYS A 254 19.61 6.75 -16.20
CA LYS A 254 18.44 6.24 -15.44
C LYS A 254 17.72 5.06 -16.11
N ALA A 255 18.09 4.64 -17.28
CA ALA A 255 17.49 3.47 -17.94
C ALA A 255 17.93 2.13 -17.31
N ASN A 256 18.97 2.14 -16.48
CA ASN A 256 19.62 0.97 -15.88
C ASN A 256 19.45 0.84 -14.35
N HIS A 257 18.44 1.50 -13.78
CA HIS A 257 18.12 1.31 -12.35
C HIS A 257 16.67 0.94 -12.13
#